data_f39831be42fd6727c841b571e826ed64
#
_entry.id   f39831be42fd6727c841b571e826ed64
#
_cell.length_a   1.000
_cell.length_b   1.000
_cell.length_c   1.000
_cell.angle_alpha   90.00
_cell.angle_beta   90.00
_cell.angle_gamma   90.00
#
_symmetry.space_group_name_H-M   'P 1'
#
loop_
_entity.id
_entity.type
_entity.pdbx_description
1 polymer ?
#
loop_
_entity_poly.entity_id
_entity_poly.type
_entity_poly.pdbx_seq_one_letter_code
_entity_poly.pdbx_strand_id
1 'polypeptide(L)'
;MTARMPFLLPAALLFCAAALAQNPQEANPLAKQVAELETRLSRQEKTLWDWPNLARYRYANAQLAAPAKDEQRVVFMGDSITDAWPDPRNGEFFPGKPYIGRGISGQTTPQMLVRFRPDVIALHPAAVVILAGTNDLAGNTGPMSLEEIEGNLASMSELAQANKIKVIFSSVLPVYDGGHNAEGKPLLMTDRRSPEKILALNQWIKSYAAEHDDVYLDYFRAMADDKGFLKKDLSEDGLHPNPAGYQVMAPLAQAAIDKALKKKER
;
A
#
# COMPACT_ATOMS: atom_id res chain seq x y z
N MET A 1 35.36 79.85 25.17
CA MET A 1 34.16 79.55 25.94
C MET A 1 33.05 79.17 25.00
N THR A 2 32.86 77.90 24.79
CA THR A 2 31.89 77.31 23.82
C THR A 2 30.85 76.54 24.64
N ALA A 3 29.62 77.04 24.69
CA ALA A 3 28.51 76.44 25.34
C ALA A 3 27.95 75.31 24.52
N ARG A 4 27.88 74.10 25.08
CA ARG A 4 27.19 72.95 24.49
C ARG A 4 25.70 73.01 24.89
N MET A 5 24.82 73.07 23.89
CA MET A 5 23.40 72.86 24.05
C MET A 5 23.11 71.34 24.12
N PRO A 6 22.23 70.87 25.00
CA PRO A 6 21.77 69.47 25.00
C PRO A 6 20.67 69.28 23.96
N PHE A 7 20.84 68.26 23.11
CA PHE A 7 19.79 67.76 22.21
C PHE A 7 18.74 67.01 23.04
N LEU A 8 17.53 67.56 23.10
CA LEU A 8 16.31 66.88 23.57
C LEU A 8 15.76 66.08 22.36
N LEU A 9 15.92 64.78 22.41
CA LEU A 9 15.19 63.85 21.50
C LEU A 9 13.74 63.74 21.99
N PRO A 10 12.72 63.83 21.11
CA PRO A 10 11.34 63.73 21.51
C PRO A 10 10.98 62.27 21.83
N ALA A 11 10.43 62.06 23.03
CA ALA A 11 9.88 60.82 23.56
C ALA A 11 8.57 60.38 22.87
N ALA A 12 8.45 60.61 21.55
CA ALA A 12 7.19 60.34 20.83
C ALA A 12 7.22 59.07 19.91
N LEU A 13 8.32 58.28 19.96
CA LEU A 13 8.44 57.08 19.11
C LEU A 13 8.31 55.73 19.88
N LEU A 14 7.97 55.76 21.15
CA LEU A 14 7.86 54.55 21.98
C LEU A 14 6.41 54.07 22.21
N PHE A 15 5.40 54.71 21.61
CA PHE A 15 4.00 54.32 21.79
C PHE A 15 3.37 53.56 20.61
N CYS A 16 4.06 53.37 19.50
CA CYS A 16 3.51 52.60 18.37
C CYS A 16 3.96 51.13 18.29
N ALA A 17 4.86 50.65 19.15
CA ALA A 17 5.32 49.26 19.13
C ALA A 17 4.51 48.30 20.03
N ALA A 18 3.57 48.83 20.83
CA ALA A 18 2.79 47.98 21.76
C ALA A 18 1.40 47.58 21.26
N ALA A 19 1.01 47.97 20.06
CA ALA A 19 -0.34 47.66 19.51
C ALA A 19 -0.37 46.48 18.51
N LEU A 20 0.73 45.73 18.35
CA LEU A 20 0.80 44.53 17.51
C LEU A 20 1.08 43.22 18.29
N ALA A 21 0.85 43.22 19.59
CA ALA A 21 0.71 41.97 20.33
C ALA A 21 -0.69 41.43 20.06
N GLN A 22 -0.93 40.98 18.84
CA GLN A 22 -2.09 40.17 18.51
C GLN A 22 -2.00 38.88 19.30
N ASN A 23 -3.07 38.59 20.00
CA ASN A 23 -3.34 37.41 20.81
C ASN A 23 -2.75 36.12 20.17
N PRO A 24 -1.84 35.36 20.85
CA PRO A 24 -1.20 34.18 20.25
C PRO A 24 -2.15 33.01 19.99
N GLN A 25 -3.44 33.14 20.24
CA GLN A 25 -4.42 32.05 20.21
C GLN A 25 -5.32 32.00 18.98
N GLU A 26 -5.29 32.96 18.09
CA GLU A 26 -5.95 32.83 16.78
C GLU A 26 -4.87 32.73 15.69
N ALA A 27 -4.45 31.49 15.40
CA ALA A 27 -3.66 31.25 14.20
C ALA A 27 -4.42 31.83 13.00
N ASN A 28 -3.84 32.85 12.36
CA ASN A 28 -4.42 33.51 11.19
C ASN A 28 -4.94 32.44 10.22
N PRO A 29 -6.26 32.40 9.91
CA PRO A 29 -6.85 31.38 9.04
C PRO A 29 -6.11 31.25 7.70
N LEU A 30 -5.59 32.36 7.20
CA LEU A 30 -4.79 32.40 5.97
C LEU A 30 -3.43 31.71 6.15
N ALA A 31 -2.76 31.90 7.27
CA ALA A 31 -1.49 31.23 7.56
C ALA A 31 -1.67 29.70 7.68
N LYS A 32 -2.78 29.25 8.26
CA LYS A 32 -3.13 27.83 8.31
C LYS A 32 -3.38 27.26 6.93
N GLN A 33 -4.13 27.97 6.07
CA GLN A 33 -4.37 27.55 4.70
C GLN A 33 -3.08 27.48 3.88
N VAL A 34 -2.18 28.45 4.03
CA VAL A 34 -0.87 28.45 3.36
C VAL A 34 -0.05 27.23 3.78
N ALA A 35 0.06 26.95 5.08
CA ALA A 35 0.78 25.79 5.60
C ALA A 35 0.17 24.45 5.10
N GLU A 36 -1.14 24.35 5.00
CA GLU A 36 -1.83 23.19 4.42
C GLU A 36 -1.52 23.04 2.93
N LEU A 37 -1.52 24.15 2.17
CA LEU A 37 -1.17 24.13 0.74
C LEU A 37 0.29 23.77 0.51
N GLU A 38 1.23 24.33 1.30
CA GLU A 38 2.66 23.99 1.24
C GLU A 38 2.89 22.50 1.55
N THR A 39 2.21 21.98 2.59
CA THR A 39 2.27 20.55 2.91
C THR A 39 1.75 19.68 1.78
N ARG A 40 0.65 20.08 1.16
CA ARG A 40 0.06 19.39 0.01
C ARG A 40 0.96 19.43 -1.21
N LEU A 41 1.55 20.60 -1.51
CA LEU A 41 2.48 20.77 -2.62
C LEU A 41 3.73 19.90 -2.43
N SER A 42 4.34 19.94 -1.24
CA SER A 42 5.51 19.11 -0.92
C SER A 42 5.22 17.60 -1.07
N ARG A 43 4.02 17.14 -0.67
CA ARG A 43 3.61 15.75 -0.90
C ARG A 43 3.46 15.42 -2.40
N GLN A 44 2.89 16.34 -3.18
CA GLN A 44 2.76 16.15 -4.62
C GLN A 44 4.11 16.12 -5.33
N GLU A 45 5.03 17.02 -4.99
CA GLU A 45 6.40 17.02 -5.52
C GLU A 45 7.13 15.70 -5.20
N LYS A 46 7.06 15.24 -3.95
CA LYS A 46 7.64 13.96 -3.55
C LYS A 46 7.06 12.79 -4.33
N THR A 47 5.74 12.81 -4.57
CA THR A 47 5.07 11.78 -5.39
C THR A 47 5.53 11.85 -6.84
N LEU A 48 5.74 13.04 -7.42
CA LEU A 48 6.25 13.18 -8.78
C LEU A 48 7.69 12.68 -8.93
N TRP A 49 8.55 12.89 -7.94
CA TRP A 49 9.95 12.47 -7.99
C TRP A 49 10.17 10.98 -7.81
N ASP A 50 9.31 10.32 -7.04
CA ASP A 50 9.35 8.87 -6.81
C ASP A 50 7.93 8.30 -6.76
N TRP A 51 7.21 8.42 -7.89
CA TRP A 51 5.83 7.96 -8.01
C TRP A 51 5.61 6.49 -7.61
N PRO A 52 6.51 5.53 -7.92
CA PRO A 52 6.37 4.15 -7.48
C PRO A 52 6.87 3.91 -6.06
N ASN A 53 7.42 4.94 -5.40
CA ASN A 53 8.04 4.86 -4.08
C ASN A 53 9.20 3.83 -4.03
N LEU A 54 10.11 3.90 -5.00
CA LEU A 54 11.31 3.03 -5.10
C LEU A 54 12.23 3.15 -3.89
N ALA A 55 12.19 4.29 -3.20
CA ALA A 55 12.98 4.52 -2.01
C ALA A 55 12.52 3.69 -0.80
N ARG A 56 11.25 3.25 -0.77
CA ARG A 56 10.61 2.62 0.41
C ARG A 56 11.39 1.44 0.96
N TYR A 57 11.83 0.53 0.10
CA TYR A 57 12.52 -0.70 0.50
C TYR A 57 13.99 -0.72 0.12
N ARG A 58 14.54 0.34 -0.48
CA ARG A 58 15.93 0.39 -0.98
C ARG A 58 16.95 -0.02 0.08
N TYR A 59 16.84 0.56 1.28
CA TYR A 59 17.76 0.23 2.37
C TYR A 59 17.56 -1.21 2.86
N ALA A 60 16.31 -1.62 3.11
CA ALA A 60 15.99 -2.97 3.57
C ALA A 60 16.44 -4.04 2.56
N ASN A 61 16.25 -3.77 1.25
CA ASN A 61 16.71 -4.67 0.19
C ASN A 61 18.23 -4.81 0.17
N ALA A 62 18.95 -3.70 0.38
CA ALA A 62 20.42 -3.71 0.40
C ALA A 62 21.01 -4.46 1.61
N GLN A 63 20.26 -4.61 2.70
CA GLN A 63 20.70 -5.37 3.89
C GLN A 63 20.40 -6.86 3.80
N LEU A 64 19.58 -7.29 2.85
CA LEU A 64 19.26 -8.71 2.68
C LEU A 64 20.45 -9.46 2.08
N ALA A 65 20.92 -10.46 2.80
CA ALA A 65 21.88 -11.41 2.25
C ALA A 65 21.27 -12.17 1.06
N ALA A 66 22.12 -12.63 0.16
CA ALA A 66 21.68 -13.60 -0.87
C ALA A 66 21.04 -14.81 -0.19
N PRO A 67 19.97 -15.40 -0.77
CA PRO A 67 19.34 -16.57 -0.17
C PRO A 67 20.35 -17.73 -0.09
N ALA A 68 20.30 -18.48 1.02
CA ALA A 68 21.08 -19.69 1.16
C ALA A 68 20.67 -20.73 0.10
N LYS A 69 21.54 -21.70 -0.18
CA LYS A 69 21.34 -22.68 -1.29
C LYS A 69 19.98 -23.37 -1.27
N ASP A 70 19.42 -23.65 -0.10
CA ASP A 70 18.15 -24.35 0.08
C ASP A 70 17.05 -23.45 0.65
N GLU A 71 17.30 -22.14 0.74
CA GLU A 71 16.33 -21.17 1.23
C GLU A 71 15.21 -20.95 0.22
N GLN A 72 14.00 -21.26 0.63
CA GLN A 72 12.79 -20.98 -0.15
C GLN A 72 12.23 -19.61 0.20
N ARG A 73 12.98 -18.55 -0.11
CA ARG A 73 12.52 -17.17 0.07
C ARG A 73 11.24 -16.91 -0.71
N VAL A 74 10.27 -16.28 -0.06
CA VAL A 74 9.03 -15.85 -0.72
C VAL A 74 8.86 -14.35 -0.49
N VAL A 75 8.54 -13.63 -1.57
CA VAL A 75 8.21 -12.20 -1.49
C VAL A 75 6.70 -12.04 -1.60
N PHE A 76 6.11 -11.27 -0.70
CA PHE A 76 4.72 -10.82 -0.78
C PHE A 76 4.69 -9.42 -1.36
N MET A 77 4.35 -9.30 -2.62
CA MET A 77 4.18 -8.03 -3.34
C MET A 77 2.73 -7.60 -3.22
N GLY A 78 2.50 -6.33 -2.84
CA GLY A 78 1.13 -5.84 -2.73
C GLY A 78 1.01 -4.40 -2.27
N ASP A 79 -0.19 -4.06 -1.84
CA ASP A 79 -0.60 -2.74 -1.36
C ASP A 79 -0.67 -2.65 0.19
N SER A 80 -1.62 -1.86 0.72
CA SER A 80 -1.83 -1.68 2.16
C SER A 80 -2.14 -2.98 2.91
N ILE A 81 -2.81 -3.93 2.27
CA ILE A 81 -3.15 -5.22 2.89
C ILE A 81 -1.87 -6.03 3.14
N THR A 82 -0.93 -5.99 2.20
CA THR A 82 0.38 -6.62 2.36
C THR A 82 1.31 -5.79 3.27
N ASP A 83 1.27 -4.46 3.19
CA ASP A 83 2.09 -3.54 3.99
C ASP A 83 1.79 -3.66 5.49
N ALA A 84 0.51 -3.80 5.85
CA ALA A 84 0.06 -3.93 7.23
C ALA A 84 0.28 -5.32 7.84
N TRP A 85 0.43 -6.36 7.03
CA TRP A 85 0.49 -7.73 7.55
C TRP A 85 1.65 -7.98 8.52
N PRO A 86 2.89 -7.47 8.30
CA PRO A 86 3.98 -7.63 9.26
C PRO A 86 3.86 -6.81 10.55
N ASP A 87 2.82 -5.97 10.70
CA ASP A 87 2.58 -5.24 11.94
C ASP A 87 2.21 -6.23 13.06
N PRO A 88 2.91 -6.25 14.20
CA PRO A 88 2.63 -7.17 15.31
C PRO A 88 1.18 -7.12 15.83
N ARG A 89 0.49 -6.01 15.61
CA ARG A 89 -0.95 -5.87 15.95
C ARG A 89 -1.84 -6.79 15.13
N ASN A 90 -1.39 -7.20 13.94
CA ASN A 90 -2.09 -8.10 13.04
C ASN A 90 -1.69 -9.57 13.20
N GLY A 91 -0.84 -9.87 14.19
CA GLY A 91 -0.29 -11.18 14.44
C GLY A 91 1.12 -11.36 13.83
N GLU A 92 1.68 -12.54 13.98
CA GLU A 92 3.01 -12.83 13.45
C GLU A 92 2.96 -13.13 11.95
N PHE A 93 3.78 -12.42 11.17
CA PHE A 93 3.93 -12.65 9.75
C PHE A 93 4.82 -13.87 9.48
N PHE A 94 4.21 -15.05 9.35
CA PHE A 94 4.87 -16.32 9.01
C PHE A 94 6.15 -16.61 9.82
N PRO A 95 6.04 -16.83 11.15
CA PRO A 95 7.18 -17.01 12.02
C PRO A 95 8.06 -18.18 11.57
N GLY A 96 9.38 -17.94 11.58
CA GLY A 96 10.38 -18.94 11.18
C GLY A 96 10.46 -19.22 9.68
N LYS A 97 9.73 -18.48 8.84
CA LYS A 97 9.78 -18.60 7.37
C LYS A 97 10.62 -17.47 6.77
N PRO A 98 11.36 -17.71 5.70
CA PRO A 98 12.13 -16.69 4.99
C PRO A 98 11.21 -15.88 4.05
N TYR A 99 10.12 -15.34 4.60
CA TYR A 99 9.13 -14.60 3.83
C TYR A 99 9.28 -13.10 4.06
N ILE A 100 9.15 -12.33 3.00
CA ILE A 100 9.47 -10.90 2.96
C ILE A 100 8.25 -10.12 2.47
N GLY A 101 7.71 -9.23 3.33
CA GLY A 101 6.67 -8.27 2.94
C GLY A 101 7.25 -7.14 2.10
N ARG A 102 6.63 -6.87 0.95
CA ARG A 102 6.92 -5.75 0.06
C ARG A 102 5.61 -5.06 -0.36
N GLY A 103 4.72 -4.87 0.61
CA GLY A 103 3.51 -4.07 0.46
C GLY A 103 3.83 -2.58 0.54
N ILE A 104 3.11 -1.75 -0.21
CA ILE A 104 3.11 -0.30 -0.06
C ILE A 104 1.68 0.20 -0.14
N SER A 105 1.23 0.81 0.94
CA SER A 105 -0.15 1.27 1.09
C SER A 105 -0.60 2.18 -0.05
N GLY A 106 -1.79 1.92 -0.59
CA GLY A 106 -2.43 2.71 -1.64
C GLY A 106 -1.93 2.46 -3.06
N GLN A 107 -0.91 1.62 -3.25
CA GLN A 107 -0.35 1.35 -4.57
C GLN A 107 -1.28 0.59 -5.50
N THR A 108 -1.15 0.92 -6.78
CA THR A 108 -1.81 0.31 -7.93
C THR A 108 -0.83 -0.59 -8.70
N THR A 109 -1.35 -1.41 -9.60
CA THR A 109 -0.54 -2.37 -10.38
C THR A 109 0.58 -1.74 -11.20
N PRO A 110 0.44 -0.54 -11.86
CA PRO A 110 1.56 0.07 -12.57
C PRO A 110 2.70 0.50 -11.64
N GLN A 111 2.40 0.96 -10.41
CA GLN A 111 3.42 1.28 -9.42
C GLN A 111 4.16 0.02 -8.96
N MET A 112 3.44 -1.06 -8.72
CA MET A 112 4.01 -2.37 -8.37
C MET A 112 4.89 -2.92 -9.50
N LEU A 113 4.46 -2.79 -10.75
CA LEU A 113 5.22 -3.23 -11.93
C LEU A 113 6.57 -2.49 -12.02
N VAL A 114 6.59 -1.17 -11.84
CA VAL A 114 7.85 -0.38 -11.88
C VAL A 114 8.84 -0.83 -10.80
N ARG A 115 8.37 -1.12 -9.58
CA ARG A 115 9.22 -1.58 -8.47
C ARG A 115 9.43 -3.10 -8.41
N PHE A 116 8.87 -3.86 -9.34
CA PHE A 116 8.92 -5.32 -9.32
C PHE A 116 10.36 -5.85 -9.37
N ARG A 117 11.22 -5.21 -10.16
CA ARG A 117 12.63 -5.60 -10.23
C ARG A 117 13.39 -5.40 -8.91
N PRO A 118 13.44 -4.19 -8.30
CA PRO A 118 14.19 -3.99 -7.06
C PRO A 118 13.58 -4.70 -5.85
N ASP A 119 12.26 -4.87 -5.79
CA ASP A 119 11.57 -5.37 -4.60
C ASP A 119 11.22 -6.86 -4.67
N VAL A 120 11.32 -7.48 -5.85
CA VAL A 120 11.08 -8.92 -6.04
C VAL A 120 12.28 -9.59 -6.69
N ILE A 121 12.56 -9.29 -7.96
CA ILE A 121 13.54 -10.03 -8.76
C ILE A 121 14.94 -9.98 -8.14
N ALA A 122 15.38 -8.80 -7.71
CA ALA A 122 16.70 -8.58 -7.12
C ALA A 122 16.89 -9.28 -5.76
N LEU A 123 15.81 -9.72 -5.13
CA LEU A 123 15.85 -10.48 -3.87
C LEU A 123 16.01 -11.99 -4.08
N HIS A 124 16.01 -12.43 -5.34
CA HIS A 124 16.16 -13.84 -5.76
C HIS A 124 15.22 -14.79 -5.00
N PRO A 125 13.90 -14.54 -4.93
CA PRO A 125 12.98 -15.42 -4.24
C PRO A 125 12.71 -16.69 -5.05
N ALA A 126 12.32 -17.76 -4.36
CA ALA A 126 11.79 -18.97 -5.00
C ALA A 126 10.37 -18.76 -5.54
N ALA A 127 9.58 -17.91 -4.85
CA ALA A 127 8.22 -17.56 -5.27
C ALA A 127 7.86 -16.12 -4.89
N VAL A 128 6.86 -15.57 -5.58
CA VAL A 128 6.21 -14.30 -5.26
C VAL A 128 4.70 -14.50 -5.11
N VAL A 129 4.13 -13.95 -4.02
CA VAL A 129 2.68 -13.80 -3.85
C VAL A 129 2.32 -12.39 -4.26
N ILE A 130 1.40 -12.24 -5.21
CA ILE A 130 0.96 -10.94 -5.72
C ILE A 130 -0.49 -10.70 -5.29
N LEU A 131 -0.71 -9.68 -4.46
CA LEU A 131 -2.03 -9.17 -4.07
C LEU A 131 -2.17 -7.74 -4.58
N ALA A 132 -2.93 -7.53 -5.65
CA ALA A 132 -3.05 -6.24 -6.32
C ALA A 132 -4.39 -6.09 -7.05
N GLY A 133 -4.79 -4.85 -7.34
CA GLY A 133 -5.98 -4.52 -8.12
C GLY A 133 -7.03 -3.73 -7.37
N THR A 134 -7.13 -3.84 -6.04
CA THR A 134 -8.17 -3.13 -5.27
C THR A 134 -8.04 -1.60 -5.36
N ASN A 135 -6.81 -1.08 -5.41
CA ASN A 135 -6.54 0.35 -5.53
C ASN A 135 -6.67 0.86 -6.97
N ASP A 136 -6.45 0.00 -7.95
CA ASP A 136 -6.69 0.25 -9.36
C ASP A 136 -8.20 0.47 -9.58
N LEU A 137 -9.01 -0.47 -9.10
CA LEU A 137 -10.47 -0.37 -9.13
C LEU A 137 -10.98 0.90 -8.43
N ALA A 138 -10.31 1.31 -7.36
CA ALA A 138 -10.62 2.55 -6.63
C ALA A 138 -10.13 3.83 -7.34
N GLY A 139 -9.36 3.72 -8.42
CA GLY A 139 -8.82 4.85 -9.17
C GLY A 139 -7.77 5.66 -8.41
N ASN A 140 -6.95 5.03 -7.56
CA ASN A 140 -5.96 5.75 -6.74
C ASN A 140 -4.91 6.51 -7.56
N THR A 141 -4.58 6.04 -8.77
CA THR A 141 -3.66 6.70 -9.69
C THR A 141 -4.36 7.20 -10.96
N GLY A 142 -5.67 7.33 -10.92
CA GLY A 142 -6.53 7.68 -12.03
C GLY A 142 -7.41 6.52 -12.48
N PRO A 143 -8.36 6.77 -13.39
CA PRO A 143 -9.21 5.73 -13.96
C PRO A 143 -8.37 4.67 -14.69
N MET A 144 -8.69 3.39 -14.50
CA MET A 144 -8.03 2.27 -15.15
C MET A 144 -9.07 1.24 -15.58
N SER A 145 -8.93 0.69 -16.78
CA SER A 145 -9.78 -0.42 -17.24
C SER A 145 -9.34 -1.75 -16.63
N LEU A 146 -10.19 -2.77 -16.71
CA LEU A 146 -9.80 -4.11 -16.26
C LEU A 146 -8.62 -4.66 -17.09
N GLU A 147 -8.65 -4.43 -18.41
CA GLU A 147 -7.60 -4.87 -19.33
C GLU A 147 -6.22 -4.25 -19.00
N GLU A 148 -6.19 -3.00 -18.53
CA GLU A 148 -4.95 -2.34 -18.10
C GLU A 148 -4.42 -2.96 -16.80
N ILE A 149 -5.30 -3.29 -15.85
CA ILE A 149 -4.94 -3.98 -14.60
C ILE A 149 -4.42 -5.38 -14.93
N GLU A 150 -5.12 -6.12 -15.75
CA GLU A 150 -4.80 -7.46 -16.24
C GLU A 150 -3.45 -7.47 -16.94
N GLY A 151 -3.18 -6.52 -17.84
CA GLY A 151 -1.90 -6.35 -18.52
C GLY A 151 -0.72 -6.11 -17.58
N ASN A 152 -0.90 -5.31 -16.51
CA ASN A 152 0.12 -5.10 -15.49
C ASN A 152 0.40 -6.38 -14.68
N LEU A 153 -0.66 -7.12 -14.31
CA LEU A 153 -0.52 -8.41 -13.61
C LEU A 153 0.19 -9.45 -14.50
N ALA A 154 -0.21 -9.56 -15.75
CA ALA A 154 0.45 -10.44 -16.73
C ALA A 154 1.94 -10.12 -16.87
N SER A 155 2.28 -8.83 -17.00
CA SER A 155 3.68 -8.37 -17.09
C SER A 155 4.50 -8.73 -15.85
N MET A 156 3.92 -8.64 -14.63
CA MET A 156 4.61 -9.08 -13.41
C MET A 156 4.84 -10.59 -13.40
N SER A 157 3.89 -11.41 -13.89
CA SER A 157 4.06 -12.84 -14.01
C SER A 157 5.16 -13.20 -15.03
N GLU A 158 5.12 -12.63 -16.22
CA GLU A 158 6.12 -12.82 -17.26
C GLU A 158 7.53 -12.48 -16.77
N LEU A 159 7.68 -11.34 -16.05
CA LEU A 159 8.95 -10.95 -15.44
C LEU A 159 9.43 -11.95 -14.38
N ALA A 160 8.52 -12.45 -13.53
CA ALA A 160 8.84 -13.45 -12.53
C ALA A 160 9.29 -14.77 -13.18
N GLN A 161 8.52 -15.27 -14.14
CA GLN A 161 8.80 -16.51 -14.85
C GLN A 161 10.11 -16.46 -15.64
N ALA A 162 10.40 -15.33 -16.31
CA ALA A 162 11.68 -15.09 -16.99
C ALA A 162 12.88 -15.14 -16.03
N ASN A 163 12.66 -14.88 -14.74
CA ASN A 163 13.66 -14.99 -13.68
C ASN A 163 13.52 -16.27 -12.83
N LYS A 164 12.76 -17.27 -13.30
CA LYS A 164 12.54 -18.57 -12.64
C LYS A 164 11.89 -18.46 -11.25
N ILE A 165 11.12 -17.42 -11.00
CA ILE A 165 10.36 -17.21 -9.79
C ILE A 165 8.97 -17.77 -10.00
N LYS A 166 8.50 -18.63 -9.08
CA LYS A 166 7.13 -19.14 -9.10
C LYS A 166 6.14 -18.04 -8.73
N VAL A 167 5.02 -17.97 -9.45
CA VAL A 167 4.00 -16.93 -9.20
C VAL A 167 2.79 -17.52 -8.49
N ILE A 168 2.33 -16.80 -7.50
CA ILE A 168 1.10 -17.06 -6.77
C ILE A 168 0.26 -15.80 -6.86
N PHE A 169 -0.77 -15.82 -7.67
CA PHE A 169 -1.74 -14.73 -7.74
C PHE A 169 -2.83 -14.92 -6.69
N SER A 170 -2.99 -13.96 -5.81
CA SER A 170 -4.17 -13.93 -4.95
C SER A 170 -5.34 -13.24 -5.62
N SER A 171 -6.55 -13.69 -5.28
CA SER A 171 -7.74 -12.91 -5.58
C SER A 171 -7.71 -11.56 -4.87
N VAL A 172 -8.27 -10.53 -5.48
CA VAL A 172 -8.67 -9.29 -4.80
C VAL A 172 -9.72 -9.64 -3.75
N LEU A 173 -9.58 -9.08 -2.55
CA LEU A 173 -10.50 -9.33 -1.45
C LEU A 173 -11.88 -8.71 -1.73
N PRO A 174 -12.95 -9.26 -1.16
CA PRO A 174 -14.24 -8.58 -1.15
C PRO A 174 -14.16 -7.29 -0.31
N VAL A 175 -15.14 -6.42 -0.45
CA VAL A 175 -15.29 -5.20 0.35
C VAL A 175 -16.70 -5.13 0.92
N TYR A 176 -16.93 -4.31 1.96
CA TYR A 176 -18.28 -4.00 2.42
C TYR A 176 -18.42 -2.52 2.80
N ASP A 177 -19.66 -2.03 2.78
CA ASP A 177 -20.02 -0.71 3.26
C ASP A 177 -20.46 -0.78 4.71
N GLY A 178 -19.95 0.08 5.56
CA GLY A 178 -20.33 0.11 6.97
C GLY A 178 -19.19 0.35 7.95
N GLY A 179 -17.96 0.42 7.46
CA GLY A 179 -16.86 1.02 8.20
C GLY A 179 -17.08 2.53 8.35
N HIS A 180 -16.39 3.16 9.29
CA HIS A 180 -16.42 4.60 9.50
C HIS A 180 -15.00 5.15 9.49
N ASN A 181 -14.84 6.37 8.97
CA ASN A 181 -13.57 7.07 9.05
C ASN A 181 -13.36 7.66 10.48
N ALA A 182 -12.22 8.29 10.73
CA ALA A 182 -11.88 8.89 12.02
C ALA A 182 -12.89 9.94 12.49
N GLU A 183 -13.63 10.59 11.57
CA GLU A 183 -14.68 11.57 11.84
C GLU A 183 -16.08 10.93 12.00
N GLY A 184 -16.17 9.59 12.01
CA GLY A 184 -17.43 8.85 12.16
C GLY A 184 -18.31 8.84 10.90
N LYS A 185 -17.81 9.24 9.73
CA LYS A 185 -18.56 9.18 8.47
C LYS A 185 -18.51 7.78 7.88
N PRO A 186 -19.62 7.26 7.32
CA PRO A 186 -19.64 5.97 6.66
C PRO A 186 -18.61 5.89 5.53
N LEU A 187 -17.93 4.77 5.44
CA LEU A 187 -17.05 4.42 4.33
C LEU A 187 -17.84 3.55 3.34
N LEU A 188 -18.04 4.06 2.14
CA LEU A 188 -18.71 3.37 1.04
C LEU A 188 -17.63 2.76 0.14
N MET A 189 -17.18 1.56 0.49
CA MET A 189 -16.08 0.89 -0.23
C MET A 189 -16.53 0.42 -1.60
N THR A 190 -17.82 0.03 -1.73
CA THR A 190 -18.41 -0.46 -2.98
C THR A 190 -18.54 0.61 -4.05
N ASP A 191 -18.67 1.89 -3.69
CA ASP A 191 -18.73 3.02 -4.63
C ASP A 191 -17.48 3.11 -5.51
N ARG A 192 -16.32 2.78 -4.94
CA ARG A 192 -15.02 2.84 -5.61
C ARG A 192 -14.52 1.48 -6.07
N ARG A 193 -15.03 0.41 -5.47
CA ARG A 193 -14.61 -0.98 -5.71
C ARG A 193 -15.85 -1.83 -5.97
N SER A 194 -16.43 -1.68 -7.18
CA SER A 194 -17.63 -2.43 -7.56
C SER A 194 -17.41 -3.93 -7.36
N PRO A 195 -18.29 -4.63 -6.62
CA PRO A 195 -18.22 -6.07 -6.44
C PRO A 195 -18.16 -6.83 -7.77
N GLU A 196 -18.88 -6.36 -8.80
CA GLU A 196 -18.89 -6.97 -10.11
C GLU A 196 -17.49 -6.88 -10.79
N LYS A 197 -16.80 -5.74 -10.66
CA LYS A 197 -15.45 -5.56 -11.18
C LYS A 197 -14.44 -6.41 -10.41
N ILE A 198 -14.59 -6.53 -9.07
CA ILE A 198 -13.76 -7.43 -8.27
C ILE A 198 -13.92 -8.88 -8.75
N LEU A 199 -15.16 -9.33 -8.95
CA LEU A 199 -15.43 -10.69 -9.44
C LEU A 199 -14.88 -10.92 -10.85
N ALA A 200 -15.04 -9.97 -11.74
CA ALA A 200 -14.52 -10.06 -13.12
C ALA A 200 -12.99 -10.15 -13.11
N LEU A 201 -12.31 -9.29 -12.35
CA LEU A 201 -10.85 -9.34 -12.22
C LEU A 201 -10.38 -10.64 -11.59
N ASN A 202 -11.05 -11.13 -10.54
CA ASN A 202 -10.72 -12.41 -9.90
C ASN A 202 -10.92 -13.60 -10.85
N GLN A 203 -11.93 -13.58 -11.70
CA GLN A 203 -12.14 -14.60 -12.71
C GLN A 203 -11.01 -14.59 -13.73
N TRP A 204 -10.59 -13.41 -14.20
CA TRP A 204 -9.45 -13.29 -15.11
C TRP A 204 -8.16 -13.81 -14.45
N ILE A 205 -7.84 -13.35 -13.22
CA ILE A 205 -6.65 -13.80 -12.47
C ILE A 205 -6.62 -15.33 -12.36
N LYS A 206 -7.76 -15.95 -12.04
CA LYS A 206 -7.89 -17.40 -11.94
C LYS A 206 -7.63 -18.11 -13.25
N SER A 207 -8.18 -17.61 -14.35
CA SER A 207 -8.00 -18.17 -15.69
C SER A 207 -6.55 -18.00 -16.15
N TYR A 208 -5.99 -16.81 -16.02
CA TYR A 208 -4.60 -16.51 -16.36
C TYR A 208 -3.62 -17.40 -15.60
N ALA A 209 -3.80 -17.56 -14.29
CA ALA A 209 -2.96 -18.41 -13.47
C ALA A 209 -3.00 -19.88 -13.95
N ALA A 210 -4.17 -20.39 -14.34
CA ALA A 210 -4.31 -21.74 -14.83
C ALA A 210 -3.63 -21.93 -16.20
N GLU A 211 -3.68 -20.95 -17.08
CA GLU A 211 -3.09 -20.98 -18.41
C GLU A 211 -1.56 -20.89 -18.40
N HIS A 212 -0.99 -20.24 -17.36
CA HIS A 212 0.45 -19.94 -17.26
C HIS A 212 1.21 -20.79 -16.23
N ASP A 213 0.61 -21.89 -15.71
CA ASP A 213 1.20 -22.77 -14.67
C ASP A 213 1.52 -22.00 -13.36
N ASP A 214 0.78 -20.92 -13.11
CA ASP A 214 0.82 -20.14 -11.89
C ASP A 214 -0.18 -20.68 -10.85
N VAL A 215 -0.03 -20.30 -9.58
CA VAL A 215 -0.96 -20.74 -8.53
C VAL A 215 -1.97 -19.65 -8.25
N TYR A 216 -3.27 -19.99 -8.32
CA TYR A 216 -4.34 -19.11 -7.83
C TYR A 216 -4.58 -19.34 -6.34
N LEU A 217 -4.58 -18.25 -5.56
CA LEU A 217 -4.81 -18.21 -4.12
C LEU A 217 -6.14 -17.48 -3.85
N ASP A 218 -7.15 -18.23 -3.46
CA ASP A 218 -8.53 -17.73 -3.32
C ASP A 218 -8.80 -17.16 -1.92
N TYR A 219 -8.36 -15.95 -1.65
CA TYR A 219 -8.73 -15.22 -0.46
C TYR A 219 -10.19 -14.76 -0.49
N PHE A 220 -10.69 -14.37 -1.69
CA PHE A 220 -12.05 -13.84 -1.84
C PHE A 220 -13.07 -14.80 -1.23
N ARG A 221 -13.04 -16.06 -1.64
CA ARG A 221 -13.99 -17.08 -1.17
C ARG A 221 -13.97 -17.29 0.34
N ALA A 222 -12.80 -17.24 0.95
CA ALA A 222 -12.65 -17.45 2.39
C ALA A 222 -13.17 -16.26 3.21
N MET A 223 -13.04 -15.06 2.67
CA MET A 223 -13.36 -13.83 3.37
C MET A 223 -14.73 -13.24 3.02
N ALA A 224 -15.37 -13.70 1.94
CA ALA A 224 -16.71 -13.27 1.56
C ALA A 224 -17.80 -13.93 2.42
N ASP A 225 -18.86 -13.17 2.69
CA ASP A 225 -20.13 -13.69 3.19
C ASP A 225 -20.96 -14.32 2.05
N ASP A 226 -22.16 -14.80 2.37
CA ASP A 226 -23.08 -15.46 1.42
C ASP A 226 -23.57 -14.51 0.31
N LYS A 227 -23.39 -13.19 0.47
CA LYS A 227 -23.76 -12.17 -0.51
C LYS A 227 -22.55 -11.68 -1.32
N GLY A 228 -21.34 -12.18 -1.04
CA GLY A 228 -20.11 -11.79 -1.70
C GLY A 228 -19.44 -10.53 -1.13
N PHE A 229 -19.89 -10.01 0.00
CA PHE A 229 -19.25 -8.90 0.71
C PHE A 229 -18.25 -9.41 1.73
N LEU A 230 -17.27 -8.58 2.07
CA LEU A 230 -16.31 -8.90 3.13
C LEU A 230 -17.03 -9.11 4.46
N LYS A 231 -16.74 -10.23 5.12
CA LYS A 231 -17.29 -10.55 6.46
C LYS A 231 -16.88 -9.45 7.45
N LYS A 232 -17.86 -8.92 8.20
CA LYS A 232 -17.66 -7.78 9.10
C LYS A 232 -16.71 -8.06 10.25
N ASP A 233 -16.64 -9.29 10.72
CA ASP A 233 -15.72 -9.75 11.77
C ASP A 233 -14.27 -9.86 11.31
N LEU A 234 -14.01 -9.78 9.99
CA LEU A 234 -12.67 -9.85 9.41
C LEU A 234 -12.10 -8.49 9.03
N SER A 235 -12.86 -7.40 9.19
CA SER A 235 -12.41 -6.04 8.84
C SER A 235 -13.23 -5.00 9.62
N GLU A 236 -12.59 -3.93 10.06
CA GLU A 236 -13.26 -2.82 10.76
C GLU A 236 -13.72 -1.71 9.80
N ASP A 237 -12.99 -1.50 8.70
CA ASP A 237 -13.24 -0.43 7.75
C ASP A 237 -13.91 -0.89 6.45
N GLY A 238 -14.11 -2.19 6.29
CA GLY A 238 -14.72 -2.79 5.09
C GLY A 238 -13.76 -3.06 3.95
N LEU A 239 -12.44 -2.89 4.16
CA LEU A 239 -11.40 -3.09 3.16
C LEU A 239 -10.19 -3.87 3.71
N HIS A 240 -9.61 -3.38 4.81
CA HIS A 240 -8.38 -3.93 5.38
C HIS A 240 -8.70 -5.07 6.36
N PRO A 241 -8.05 -6.24 6.21
CA PRO A 241 -8.19 -7.30 7.19
C PRO A 241 -7.74 -6.84 8.59
N ASN A 242 -8.51 -7.16 9.59
CA ASN A 242 -8.10 -7.09 10.98
C ASN A 242 -7.29 -8.36 11.37
N PRO A 243 -6.83 -8.52 12.63
CA PRO A 243 -6.09 -9.71 13.04
C PRO A 243 -6.80 -11.04 12.71
N ALA A 244 -8.13 -11.11 12.85
CA ALA A 244 -8.90 -12.30 12.49
C ALA A 244 -8.88 -12.55 10.96
N GLY A 245 -8.95 -11.48 10.16
CA GLY A 245 -8.84 -11.58 8.72
C GLY A 245 -7.47 -12.13 8.28
N TYR A 246 -6.37 -11.66 8.85
CA TYR A 246 -5.04 -12.21 8.56
C TYR A 246 -4.88 -13.66 9.03
N GLN A 247 -5.52 -14.06 10.14
CA GLN A 247 -5.53 -15.46 10.58
C GLN A 247 -6.26 -16.39 9.58
N VAL A 248 -7.26 -15.88 8.87
CA VAL A 248 -7.91 -16.61 7.76
C VAL A 248 -6.98 -16.68 6.53
N MET A 249 -6.28 -15.59 6.21
CA MET A 249 -5.43 -15.50 5.02
C MET A 249 -4.14 -16.34 5.13
N ALA A 250 -3.51 -16.39 6.30
CA ALA A 250 -2.19 -17.00 6.49
C ALA A 250 -2.12 -18.49 6.09
N PRO A 251 -3.00 -19.37 6.54
CA PRO A 251 -2.96 -20.79 6.14
C PRO A 251 -3.23 -21.00 4.65
N LEU A 252 -4.05 -20.15 4.02
CA LEU A 252 -4.32 -20.22 2.59
C LEU A 252 -3.08 -19.83 1.78
N ALA A 253 -2.39 -18.76 2.20
CA ALA A 253 -1.12 -18.37 1.59
C ALA A 253 -0.07 -19.47 1.72
N GLN A 254 0.08 -20.05 2.92
CA GLN A 254 1.04 -21.14 3.13
C GLN A 254 0.74 -22.35 2.22
N ALA A 255 -0.52 -22.76 2.13
CA ALA A 255 -0.92 -23.87 1.25
C ALA A 255 -0.64 -23.58 -0.22
N ALA A 256 -0.86 -22.33 -0.68
CA ALA A 256 -0.55 -21.92 -2.04
C ALA A 256 0.97 -21.89 -2.31
N ILE A 257 1.75 -21.42 -1.35
CA ILE A 257 3.23 -21.43 -1.42
C ILE A 257 3.74 -22.87 -1.49
N ASP A 258 3.27 -23.75 -0.61
CA ASP A 258 3.65 -25.16 -0.60
C ASP A 258 3.32 -25.84 -1.93
N LYS A 259 2.17 -25.50 -2.54
CA LYS A 259 1.78 -25.98 -3.88
C LYS A 259 2.75 -25.47 -4.95
N ALA A 260 3.11 -24.17 -4.94
CA ALA A 260 3.99 -23.56 -5.93
C ALA A 260 5.42 -24.12 -5.87
N LEU A 261 5.90 -24.43 -4.66
CA LEU A 261 7.27 -24.86 -4.40
C LEU A 261 7.45 -26.39 -4.38
N LYS A 262 6.36 -27.18 -4.49
CA LYS A 262 6.49 -28.63 -4.68
C LYS A 262 7.32 -28.94 -5.92
N LYS A 263 8.38 -29.74 -5.74
CA LYS A 263 9.10 -30.29 -6.89
C LYS A 263 8.12 -31.13 -7.72
N LYS A 264 7.99 -30.86 -9.02
CA LYS A 264 7.31 -31.79 -9.90
C LYS A 264 8.11 -33.13 -9.84
N GLU A 265 7.53 -34.18 -9.28
CA GLU A 265 8.08 -35.52 -9.41
C GLU A 265 8.19 -35.82 -10.90
N ARG A 266 9.42 -36.08 -11.37
CA ARG A 266 9.71 -36.43 -12.77
C ARG A 266 9.44 -37.89 -12.99
#